data_312884fd7993f07160454d528a44cf7b
#
_entry.id   312884fd7993f07160454d528a44cf7b
#
_cell.length_a   1.000
_cell.length_b   1.000
_cell.length_c   1.000
_cell.angle_alpha   90.00
_cell.angle_beta   90.00
_cell.angle_gamma   90.00
#
_symmetry.space_group_name_H-M   'P 1'
#
loop_
_entity.id
_entity.type
_entity.pdbx_description
1 polymer ?
#
loop_
_entity_poly.entity_id
_entity_poly.type
_entity_poly.pdbx_seq_one_letter_code
_entity_poly.pdbx_strand_id
1 'polypeptide(L)'
;QPGDILYVRETWGYPISLNSDKQYVFRADKIAESGFKNDSHIWHPSIHMPKKAARIWLNVTNVRVERLQDITETQTEEEGFLFTPPCLHQTGENYCDIDGPCGSKIKYCDMSAGELFGKVLWDSTIKKSDIDIYGWDANPWVWVIEFERCEKPKEV
;
A
#
# COMPACT_ATOMS: atom_id res chain seq x y z
N GLN A 1 2.88 -19.39 5.45
CA GLN A 1 4.11 -20.15 5.14
C GLN A 1 4.35 -20.09 3.63
N PRO A 2 5.61 -20.27 3.15
CA PRO A 2 5.84 -20.42 1.72
C PRO A 2 4.95 -21.53 1.13
N GLY A 3 4.30 -21.23 0.00
CA GLY A 3 3.32 -22.10 -0.64
C GLY A 3 1.85 -21.83 -0.23
N ASP A 4 1.59 -21.00 0.76
CA ASP A 4 0.23 -20.58 1.10
C ASP A 4 -0.35 -19.72 -0.02
N ILE A 5 -1.63 -19.93 -0.33
CA ILE A 5 -2.35 -19.13 -1.31
C ILE A 5 -3.23 -18.12 -0.59
N LEU A 6 -2.97 -16.87 -0.86
CA LEU A 6 -3.75 -15.74 -0.35
C LEU A 6 -4.68 -15.19 -1.44
N TYR A 7 -5.77 -14.54 -1.04
CA TYR A 7 -6.59 -13.76 -1.96
C TYR A 7 -6.80 -12.35 -1.41
N VAL A 8 -6.75 -11.37 -2.30
CA VAL A 8 -6.94 -9.97 -1.94
C VAL A 8 -8.43 -9.66 -1.83
N ARG A 9 -8.81 -9.07 -0.71
CA ARG A 9 -10.18 -8.56 -0.50
C ARG A 9 -10.24 -7.09 -0.90
N GLU A 10 -11.15 -6.78 -1.79
CA GLU A 10 -11.38 -5.43 -2.30
C GLU A 10 -12.76 -4.90 -1.87
N THR A 11 -12.93 -3.60 -1.82
CA THR A 11 -14.26 -3.00 -1.72
C THR A 11 -15.02 -3.30 -3.01
N TRP A 12 -16.17 -3.92 -2.90
CA TRP A 12 -16.88 -4.57 -3.98
C TRP A 12 -18.38 -4.24 -3.99
N GLY A 13 -19.09 -4.55 -5.06
CA GLY A 13 -20.51 -4.37 -5.20
C GLY A 13 -21.08 -5.25 -6.29
N TYR A 14 -22.38 -5.12 -6.52
CA TYR A 14 -23.06 -5.73 -7.65
C TYR A 14 -23.18 -4.72 -8.80
N PRO A 15 -23.15 -5.16 -10.07
CA PRO A 15 -23.36 -4.27 -11.19
C PRO A 15 -24.79 -3.68 -11.15
N ILE A 16 -24.91 -2.39 -11.47
CA ILE A 16 -26.21 -1.70 -11.50
C ILE A 16 -27.01 -2.12 -12.76
N SER A 17 -26.31 -2.41 -13.84
CA SER A 17 -26.94 -2.82 -15.09
C SER A 17 -27.30 -4.30 -15.08
N LEU A 18 -28.55 -4.64 -15.33
CA LEU A 18 -29.05 -6.02 -15.50
C LEU A 18 -28.43 -6.74 -16.70
N ASN A 19 -27.85 -6.01 -17.64
CA ASN A 19 -27.19 -6.55 -18.84
C ASN A 19 -25.66 -6.68 -18.65
N SER A 20 -25.16 -6.56 -17.45
CA SER A 20 -23.74 -6.73 -17.20
C SER A 20 -23.37 -8.21 -17.11
N ASP A 21 -22.41 -8.65 -17.91
CA ASP A 21 -21.82 -9.99 -17.82
C ASP A 21 -20.97 -10.17 -16.55
N LYS A 22 -20.69 -9.08 -15.82
CA LYS A 22 -19.91 -9.10 -14.59
C LYS A 22 -20.81 -9.47 -13.40
N GLN A 23 -20.42 -10.50 -12.65
CA GLN A 23 -21.10 -10.88 -11.41
C GLN A 23 -20.78 -9.91 -10.27
N TYR A 24 -19.60 -9.29 -10.28
CA TYR A 24 -19.10 -8.35 -9.27
C TYR A 24 -18.42 -7.16 -9.92
N VAL A 25 -18.46 -6.01 -9.25
CA VAL A 25 -17.71 -4.80 -9.59
C VAL A 25 -16.84 -4.41 -8.41
N PHE A 26 -15.72 -3.77 -8.67
CA PHE A 26 -14.75 -3.37 -7.65
C PHE A 26 -14.57 -1.85 -7.66
N ARG A 27 -14.51 -1.27 -6.48
CA ARG A 27 -14.39 0.18 -6.34
C ARG A 27 -13.09 0.71 -6.97
N ALA A 28 -12.03 -0.07 -6.89
CA ALA A 28 -10.74 0.29 -7.50
C ALA A 28 -10.85 0.55 -9.01
N ASP A 29 -11.63 -0.27 -9.74
CA ASP A 29 -11.83 -0.08 -11.18
C ASP A 29 -12.64 1.20 -11.46
N LYS A 30 -13.66 1.49 -10.65
CA LYS A 30 -14.50 2.67 -10.82
C LYS A 30 -13.77 3.97 -10.55
N ILE A 31 -12.86 3.98 -9.59
CA ILE A 31 -12.00 5.14 -9.33
C ILE A 31 -11.12 5.44 -10.55
N ALA A 32 -10.58 4.41 -11.19
CA ALA A 32 -9.75 4.56 -12.38
C ALA A 32 -10.52 5.04 -13.60
N GLU A 33 -11.81 4.61 -13.77
CA GLU A 33 -12.62 4.93 -14.94
C GLU A 33 -13.29 6.32 -14.90
N SER A 34 -13.77 6.78 -13.75
CA SER A 34 -14.73 7.92 -13.69
C SER A 34 -14.29 9.08 -12.79
N GLY A 35 -13.22 8.93 -12.02
CA GLY A 35 -12.98 9.86 -10.93
C GLY A 35 -14.12 9.85 -9.89
N PHE A 36 -13.93 10.53 -8.78
CA PHE A 36 -14.79 10.44 -7.58
C PHE A 36 -16.22 11.01 -7.69
N LYS A 37 -16.69 11.43 -8.85
CA LYS A 37 -17.96 12.14 -8.96
C LYS A 37 -19.08 11.23 -9.50
N ASN A 38 -20.12 11.02 -8.67
CA ASN A 38 -21.42 10.35 -8.99
C ASN A 38 -21.37 8.82 -9.14
N ASP A 39 -20.77 8.12 -8.19
CA ASP A 39 -20.88 6.66 -8.12
C ASP A 39 -22.17 6.26 -7.38
N SER A 40 -23.14 5.74 -8.11
CA SER A 40 -24.42 5.26 -7.56
C SER A 40 -24.37 3.80 -7.06
N HIS A 41 -23.19 3.17 -7.06
CA HIS A 41 -23.04 1.81 -6.57
C HIS A 41 -23.17 1.73 -5.05
N ILE A 42 -23.83 0.66 -4.59
CA ILE A 42 -23.80 0.27 -3.17
C ILE A 42 -22.53 -0.55 -2.95
N TRP A 43 -21.57 0.06 -2.23
CA TRP A 43 -20.30 -0.56 -1.94
C TRP A 43 -20.33 -1.34 -0.63
N HIS A 44 -19.86 -2.58 -0.67
CA HIS A 44 -19.65 -3.43 0.49
C HIS A 44 -18.19 -3.38 0.92
N PRO A 45 -17.92 -3.29 2.25
CA PRO A 45 -16.56 -3.35 2.79
C PRO A 45 -15.83 -4.63 2.35
N SER A 46 -14.53 -4.54 2.15
CA SER A 46 -13.68 -5.65 1.72
C SER A 46 -13.74 -6.86 2.65
N ILE A 47 -13.94 -6.63 3.95
CA ILE A 47 -14.07 -7.70 4.97
C ILE A 47 -15.21 -8.67 4.66
N HIS A 48 -16.27 -8.22 3.98
CA HIS A 48 -17.43 -9.03 3.61
C HIS A 48 -17.34 -9.60 2.19
N MET A 49 -16.21 -9.41 1.48
CA MET A 49 -16.07 -9.93 0.12
C MET A 49 -16.06 -11.46 0.13
N PRO A 50 -16.96 -12.11 -0.63
CA PRO A 50 -16.94 -13.56 -0.74
C PRO A 50 -15.71 -14.01 -1.53
N LYS A 51 -15.09 -15.13 -1.11
CA LYS A 51 -13.89 -15.69 -1.75
C LYS A 51 -14.06 -15.92 -3.25
N LYS A 52 -15.27 -16.31 -3.69
CA LYS A 52 -15.57 -16.51 -5.12
C LYS A 52 -15.45 -15.23 -5.97
N ALA A 53 -15.60 -14.05 -5.35
CA ALA A 53 -15.42 -12.76 -6.02
C ALA A 53 -13.96 -12.35 -6.15
N ALA A 54 -13.04 -13.04 -5.46
CA ALA A 54 -11.63 -12.69 -5.51
C ALA A 54 -11.06 -12.89 -6.93
N ARG A 55 -10.37 -11.86 -7.40
CA ARG A 55 -9.73 -11.80 -8.72
C ARG A 55 -8.20 -11.69 -8.65
N ILE A 56 -7.67 -11.42 -7.46
CA ILE A 56 -6.24 -11.33 -7.21
C ILE A 56 -5.88 -12.43 -6.23
N TRP A 57 -5.01 -13.32 -6.68
CA TRP A 57 -4.52 -14.46 -5.92
C TRP A 57 -3.01 -14.39 -5.87
N LEU A 58 -2.45 -14.68 -4.70
CA LEU A 58 -1.05 -14.52 -4.39
C LEU A 58 -0.52 -15.83 -3.79
N ASN A 59 0.61 -16.30 -4.31
CA ASN A 59 1.36 -17.40 -3.75
C ASN A 59 2.47 -16.84 -2.88
N VAL A 60 2.52 -17.20 -1.62
CA VAL A 60 3.58 -16.80 -0.70
C VAL A 60 4.86 -17.53 -1.08
N THR A 61 5.89 -16.78 -1.46
CA THR A 61 7.19 -17.34 -1.88
C THR A 61 8.19 -17.40 -0.74
N ASN A 62 8.15 -16.40 0.15
CA ASN A 62 9.06 -16.33 1.29
C ASN A 62 8.40 -15.66 2.49
N VAL A 63 8.86 -16.03 3.69
CA VAL A 63 8.48 -15.40 4.95
C VAL A 63 9.71 -15.32 5.84
N ARG A 64 10.07 -14.12 6.26
CA ARG A 64 11.21 -13.87 7.15
C ARG A 64 10.89 -12.81 8.20
N VAL A 65 11.74 -12.68 9.19
CA VAL A 65 11.63 -11.67 10.25
C VAL A 65 12.80 -10.73 10.15
N GLU A 66 12.55 -9.45 10.11
CA GLU A 66 13.54 -8.39 10.01
C GLU A 66 13.22 -7.23 10.96
N ARG A 67 14.17 -6.35 11.20
CA ARG A 67 13.88 -5.07 11.85
C ARG A 67 13.22 -4.13 10.83
N LEU A 68 12.27 -3.34 11.28
CA LEU A 68 11.56 -2.41 10.40
C LEU A 68 12.51 -1.44 9.68
N GLN A 69 13.54 -0.96 10.37
CA GLN A 69 14.51 -0.02 9.81
C GLN A 69 15.53 -0.66 8.86
N ASP A 70 15.57 -1.99 8.77
CA ASP A 70 16.41 -2.69 7.79
C ASP A 70 15.80 -2.68 6.38
N ILE A 71 14.60 -2.10 6.21
CA ILE A 71 13.93 -1.98 4.91
C ILE A 71 14.81 -1.24 3.90
N THR A 72 15.00 -1.83 2.73
CA THR A 72 15.78 -1.24 1.64
C THR A 72 14.92 -0.34 0.76
N GLU A 73 15.55 0.51 -0.04
CA GLU A 73 14.87 1.36 -1.01
C GLU A 73 14.03 0.53 -2.01
N THR A 74 14.58 -0.57 -2.51
CA THR A 74 13.86 -1.49 -3.41
C THR A 74 12.61 -2.06 -2.72
N GLN A 75 12.71 -2.47 -1.46
CA GLN A 75 11.56 -2.99 -0.72
C GLN A 75 10.49 -1.91 -0.47
N THR A 76 10.88 -0.65 -0.26
CA THR A 76 9.88 0.43 -0.14
C THR A 76 9.12 0.65 -1.43
N GLU A 77 9.77 0.50 -2.59
CA GLU A 77 9.13 0.55 -3.90
C GLU A 77 8.18 -0.63 -4.13
N GLU A 78 8.58 -1.83 -3.71
CA GLU A 78 7.75 -3.04 -3.75
C GLU A 78 6.49 -2.93 -2.88
N GLU A 79 6.58 -2.22 -1.75
CA GLU A 79 5.42 -1.85 -0.91
C GLU A 79 4.53 -0.76 -1.56
N GLY A 80 4.91 -0.29 -2.76
CA GLY A 80 4.17 0.74 -3.49
C GLY A 80 4.48 2.17 -3.06
N PHE A 81 5.48 2.36 -2.21
CA PHE A 81 5.94 3.67 -1.79
C PHE A 81 6.97 4.19 -2.80
N LEU A 82 6.48 4.90 -3.81
CA LEU A 82 7.35 5.54 -4.79
C LEU A 82 7.95 6.81 -4.17
N PHE A 83 9.20 6.72 -3.79
CA PHE A 83 9.95 7.86 -3.33
C PHE A 83 10.33 8.75 -4.52
N THR A 84 9.61 9.84 -4.71
CA THR A 84 10.11 10.99 -5.46
C THR A 84 10.65 11.98 -4.44
N PRO A 85 11.95 12.26 -4.43
CA PRO A 85 12.47 13.30 -3.55
C PRO A 85 11.64 14.57 -3.77
N PRO A 86 11.11 15.19 -2.71
CA PRO A 86 10.27 16.38 -2.84
C PRO A 86 11.02 17.56 -3.49
N CYS A 87 12.33 17.46 -3.58
CA CYS A 87 13.19 18.44 -4.20
C CYS A 87 14.20 17.76 -5.11
N LEU A 88 14.12 17.97 -6.42
CA LEU A 88 15.20 17.73 -7.37
C LEU A 88 16.32 18.76 -7.13
N HIS A 89 17.05 18.63 -6.04
CA HIS A 89 18.28 19.42 -5.89
C HIS A 89 19.36 18.78 -6.77
N GLN A 90 19.38 19.17 -8.04
CA GLN A 90 20.43 18.80 -9.01
C GLN A 90 21.75 19.51 -8.76
N THR A 91 21.87 20.32 -7.74
CA THR A 91 23.10 21.05 -7.45
C THR A 91 23.48 20.79 -6.01
N GLY A 92 24.62 20.17 -5.79
CA GLY A 92 25.25 19.76 -4.54
C GLY A 92 25.39 20.80 -3.41
N GLU A 93 24.42 21.63 -3.24
CA GLU A 93 24.25 22.51 -2.10
C GLU A 93 23.06 22.02 -1.30
N ASN A 94 23.31 21.48 -0.12
CA ASN A 94 22.41 20.96 0.88
C ASN A 94 21.46 22.02 1.45
N TYR A 95 20.66 22.68 0.60
CA TYR A 95 19.83 23.77 1.08
C TYR A 95 18.42 23.70 0.53
N CYS A 96 17.53 23.04 1.27
CA CYS A 96 16.13 23.42 1.30
C CYS A 96 15.99 24.48 2.39
N ASP A 97 16.14 25.73 2.00
CA ASP A 97 15.70 26.83 2.84
C ASP A 97 14.20 26.62 3.15
N ILE A 98 13.80 26.93 4.37
CA ILE A 98 12.41 26.83 4.83
C ILE A 98 11.46 27.61 3.90
N ASP A 99 12.01 28.54 3.13
CA ASP A 99 11.36 29.36 2.11
C ASP A 99 11.76 28.98 0.68
N GLY A 100 12.37 27.80 0.48
CA GLY A 100 12.82 27.34 -0.84
C GLY A 100 11.69 27.18 -1.86
N PRO A 101 12.01 27.04 -3.16
CA PRO A 101 11.03 27.07 -4.26
C PRO A 101 9.96 25.98 -4.20
N CYS A 102 10.10 24.98 -3.33
CA CYS A 102 9.07 23.96 -3.13
C CYS A 102 7.96 24.38 -2.14
N GLY A 103 8.10 25.48 -1.41
CA GLY A 103 7.11 26.00 -0.46
C GLY A 103 6.71 25.01 0.64
N SER A 104 7.33 23.84 0.70
CA SER A 104 7.00 22.81 1.66
C SER A 104 7.89 22.96 2.90
N LYS A 105 7.26 23.22 4.05
CA LYS A 105 7.88 23.18 5.38
C LYS A 105 8.25 21.72 5.79
N ILE A 106 8.68 20.90 4.85
CA ILE A 106 8.85 19.47 5.09
C ILE A 106 10.29 19.23 5.50
N LYS A 107 10.49 18.82 6.74
CA LYS A 107 11.74 18.33 7.33
C LYS A 107 12.31 17.05 6.69
N TYR A 108 11.90 16.69 5.47
CA TYR A 108 12.11 15.35 4.92
C TYR A 108 13.16 15.30 3.81
N CYS A 109 13.82 16.41 3.48
CA CYS A 109 14.78 16.44 2.38
C CYS A 109 16.03 15.59 2.60
N ASP A 110 16.39 15.36 3.87
CA ASP A 110 17.58 14.58 4.26
C ASP A 110 17.25 13.12 4.64
N MET A 111 15.98 12.71 4.51
CA MET A 111 15.57 11.35 4.86
C MET A 111 15.80 10.38 3.72
N SER A 112 16.27 9.20 4.05
CA SER A 112 16.29 8.06 3.14
C SER A 112 14.86 7.62 2.77
N ALA A 113 14.71 6.86 1.68
CA ALA A 113 13.43 6.29 1.28
C ALA A 113 12.80 5.45 2.40
N GLY A 114 13.61 4.66 3.12
CA GLY A 114 13.17 3.87 4.27
C GLY A 114 12.67 4.71 5.44
N GLU A 115 13.38 5.77 5.81
CA GLU A 115 12.93 6.67 6.88
C GLU A 115 11.64 7.39 6.53
N LEU A 116 11.50 7.82 5.28
CA LEU A 116 10.29 8.48 4.81
C LEU A 116 9.11 7.50 4.76
N PHE A 117 9.32 6.28 4.25
CA PHE A 117 8.35 5.19 4.32
C PHE A 117 7.89 4.97 5.77
N GLY A 118 8.83 4.83 6.70
CA GLY A 118 8.53 4.57 8.10
C GLY A 118 7.75 5.68 8.77
N LYS A 119 8.22 6.92 8.68
CA LYS A 119 7.60 8.06 9.37
C LYS A 119 6.30 8.55 8.75
N VAL A 120 6.12 8.39 7.45
CA VAL A 120 4.92 8.87 6.75
C VAL A 120 3.89 7.77 6.56
N LEU A 121 4.29 6.63 6.02
CA LEU A 121 3.37 5.55 5.71
C LEU A 121 3.17 4.60 6.89
N TRP A 122 4.24 3.99 7.40
CA TRP A 122 4.15 3.00 8.47
C TRP A 122 3.49 3.58 9.73
N ASP A 123 3.99 4.71 10.25
CA ASP A 123 3.45 5.34 11.47
C ASP A 123 1.99 5.76 11.30
N SER A 124 1.55 6.08 10.08
CA SER A 124 0.15 6.40 9.80
C SER A 124 -0.80 5.20 10.01
N THR A 125 -0.30 3.98 9.93
CA THR A 125 -1.07 2.74 10.14
C THR A 125 -1.14 2.32 11.61
N ILE A 126 -0.27 2.88 12.45
CA ILE A 126 -0.17 2.53 13.87
C ILE A 126 -1.08 3.44 14.70
N LYS A 127 -1.77 2.86 15.68
CA LYS A 127 -2.56 3.65 16.64
C LYS A 127 -1.63 4.54 17.45
N LYS A 128 -2.06 5.76 17.73
CA LYS A 128 -1.28 6.73 18.52
C LYS A 128 -0.84 6.22 19.89
N SER A 129 -1.64 5.35 20.52
CA SER A 129 -1.30 4.71 21.81
C SER A 129 -0.16 3.71 21.71
N ASP A 130 0.11 3.19 20.54
CA ASP A 130 1.01 2.05 20.30
C ASP A 130 2.27 2.47 19.53
N ILE A 131 2.39 3.77 19.20
CA ILE A 131 3.47 4.30 18.37
C ILE A 131 4.85 4.10 19.01
N ASP A 132 4.95 4.23 20.33
CA ASP A 132 6.20 4.05 21.08
C ASP A 132 6.69 2.59 21.08
N ILE A 133 5.82 1.63 20.70
CA ILE A 133 6.14 0.20 20.69
C ILE A 133 6.31 -0.31 19.25
N TYR A 134 5.46 0.14 18.34
CA TYR A 134 5.38 -0.39 16.97
C TYR A 134 5.68 0.64 15.89
N GLY A 135 5.91 1.90 16.25
CA GLY A 135 6.29 2.95 15.32
C GLY A 135 7.71 2.79 14.77
N TRP A 136 8.03 3.60 13.77
CA TRP A 136 9.33 3.57 13.11
C TRP A 136 10.50 3.70 14.06
N ASP A 137 10.46 4.67 15.00
CA ASP A 137 11.55 4.96 15.92
C ASP A 137 11.78 3.83 16.94
N ALA A 138 10.76 3.01 17.22
CA ALA A 138 10.87 1.83 18.08
C ALA A 138 11.58 0.67 17.38
N ASN A 139 11.73 0.71 16.06
CA ASN A 139 12.36 -0.31 15.24
C ASN A 139 11.89 -1.74 15.59
N PRO A 140 10.58 -2.02 15.52
CA PRO A 140 10.06 -3.33 15.92
C PRO A 140 10.52 -4.44 14.96
N TRP A 141 10.41 -5.69 15.43
CA TRP A 141 10.49 -6.85 14.56
C TRP A 141 9.22 -6.95 13.72
N VAL A 142 9.36 -7.15 12.42
CA VAL A 142 8.25 -7.29 11.48
C VAL A 142 8.38 -8.59 10.69
N TRP A 143 7.23 -9.11 10.26
CA TRP A 143 7.18 -10.18 9.28
C TRP A 143 7.23 -9.58 7.88
N VAL A 144 8.24 -9.95 7.12
CA VAL A 144 8.32 -9.65 5.69
C VAL A 144 7.79 -10.84 4.92
N ILE A 145 6.74 -10.64 4.13
CA ILE A 145 6.07 -11.68 3.36
C ILE A 145 6.23 -11.35 1.88
N GLU A 146 6.99 -12.16 1.18
CA GLU A 146 7.13 -12.06 -0.27
C GLU A 146 6.09 -12.94 -0.95
N PHE A 147 5.53 -12.45 -2.01
CA PHE A 147 4.52 -13.19 -2.76
C PHE A 147 4.55 -12.82 -4.24
N GLU A 148 4.06 -13.71 -5.07
CA GLU A 148 3.87 -13.49 -6.49
C GLU A 148 2.40 -13.70 -6.88
N ARG A 149 1.96 -13.06 -7.96
CA ARG A 149 0.62 -13.25 -8.46
C ARG A 149 0.48 -14.66 -9.05
N CYS A 150 -0.59 -15.34 -8.70
CA CYS A 150 -0.88 -16.66 -9.22
C CYS A 150 -2.33 -16.76 -9.76
N GLU A 151 -2.63 -17.86 -10.43
CA GLU A 151 -3.99 -18.15 -10.88
C GLU A 151 -4.88 -18.59 -9.71
N LYS A 152 -6.19 -18.40 -9.90
CA LYS A 152 -7.19 -18.89 -8.95
C LYS A 152 -7.08 -20.42 -8.82
N PRO A 153 -6.96 -20.97 -7.61
CA PRO A 153 -6.97 -22.41 -7.40
C PRO A 153 -8.26 -23.07 -7.91
N LYS A 154 -8.14 -24.24 -8.55
CA LYS A 154 -9.28 -24.97 -9.14
C LYS A 154 -10.32 -25.46 -8.12
N GLU A 155 -9.96 -25.55 -6.86
CA GLU A 155 -10.80 -26.08 -5.77
C GLU A 155 -11.52 -25.02 -4.93
N VAL A 156 -11.74 -23.85 -5.47
CA VAL A 156 -12.30 -22.72 -4.72
C VAL A 156 -13.63 -22.25 -5.29
#